data_b332a264b083a25e4cc1eb25c6c0773b
#
_entry.id   b332a264b083a25e4cc1eb25c6c0773b
#
_cell.length_a   1.000
_cell.length_b   1.000
_cell.length_c   1.000
_cell.angle_alpha   90.00
_cell.angle_beta   90.00
_cell.angle_gamma   90.00
#
_symmetry.space_group_name_H-M   'P 1'
#
loop_
_entity.id
_entity.type
_entity.pdbx_description
1 polymer ?
#
loop_
_entity_poly.entity_id
_entity_poly.type
_entity_poly.pdbx_seq_one_letter_code
_entity_poly.pdbx_strand_id
1 'polypeptide(L)'
;MTARFADTWFFLALLDEHDQHHRRVADYAGSSADLMVTTRWVLAETANGLAASQHRAAVAEFLQSMENDPNVKLINESDALYRRGLELFAGRSDKEWSLTDCISFVVMKDEELR
;
A
#
# COMPACT_ATOMS: atom_id res chain seq x y z
N MET A 1 11.17 17.34 1.68
CA MET A 1 10.08 16.51 1.18
C MET A 1 9.75 15.43 2.21
N THR A 2 8.51 15.31 2.58
CA THR A 2 8.05 14.30 3.52
C THR A 2 7.74 13.01 2.77
N ALA A 3 8.10 11.87 3.35
CA ALA A 3 7.75 10.58 2.81
C ALA A 3 6.68 9.92 3.68
N ARG A 4 5.71 9.26 3.06
CA ARG A 4 4.63 8.56 3.76
C ARG A 4 4.42 7.19 3.15
N PHE A 5 4.12 6.23 4.00
CA PHE A 5 3.78 4.88 3.54
C PHE A 5 2.30 4.82 3.18
N ALA A 6 2.01 4.25 2.02
CA ALA A 6 0.63 4.00 1.58
C ALA A 6 0.33 2.51 1.70
N ASP A 7 -0.65 2.17 2.51
CA ASP A 7 -1.09 0.80 2.72
C ASP A 7 -2.32 0.46 1.84
N THR A 8 -2.78 -0.76 1.95
CA THR A 8 -3.93 -1.24 1.19
C THR A 8 -5.17 -0.38 1.46
N TRP A 9 -5.41 -0.01 2.73
CA TRP A 9 -6.56 0.82 3.09
C TRP A 9 -6.58 2.14 2.30
N PHE A 10 -5.41 2.79 2.20
CA PHE A 10 -5.29 4.04 1.46
C PHE A 10 -5.70 3.87 0.00
N PHE A 11 -5.18 2.83 -0.65
CA PHE A 11 -5.48 2.60 -2.07
C PHE A 11 -6.92 2.18 -2.30
N LEU A 12 -7.50 1.37 -1.42
CA LEU A 12 -8.90 1.00 -1.55
C LEU A 12 -9.80 2.24 -1.45
N ALA A 13 -9.51 3.12 -0.50
CA ALA A 13 -10.26 4.36 -0.36
C ALA A 13 -10.07 5.30 -1.57
N LEU A 14 -8.84 5.34 -2.11
CA LEU A 14 -8.54 6.19 -3.27
C LEU A 14 -9.25 5.70 -4.54
N LEU A 15 -9.29 4.38 -4.75
CA LEU A 15 -9.77 3.79 -5.99
C LEU A 15 -11.25 3.43 -5.98
N ASP A 16 -11.89 3.38 -4.81
CA ASP A 16 -13.31 3.07 -4.69
C ASP A 16 -14.07 4.34 -4.26
N GLU A 17 -14.77 4.94 -5.22
CA GLU A 17 -15.52 6.17 -4.98
C GLU A 17 -16.67 6.00 -3.98
N HIS A 18 -17.08 4.76 -3.71
CA HIS A 18 -18.12 4.45 -2.73
C HIS A 18 -17.56 4.24 -1.31
N ASP A 19 -16.23 4.25 -1.15
CA ASP A 19 -15.63 4.16 0.17
C ASP A 19 -15.91 5.43 0.96
N GLN A 20 -16.27 5.30 2.25
CA GLN A 20 -16.61 6.44 3.08
C GLN A 20 -15.45 7.43 3.25
N HIS A 21 -14.21 7.00 3.04
CA HIS A 21 -13.03 7.86 3.16
C HIS A 21 -12.50 8.35 1.82
N HIS A 22 -13.18 7.98 0.73
CA HIS A 22 -12.70 8.29 -0.62
C HIS A 22 -12.37 9.77 -0.81
N ARG A 23 -13.32 10.65 -0.47
CA ARG A 23 -13.15 12.08 -0.72
C ARG A 23 -11.93 12.64 0.01
N ARG A 24 -11.77 12.28 1.28
CA ARG A 24 -10.64 12.76 2.08
C ARG A 24 -9.32 12.27 1.53
N VAL A 25 -9.25 11.01 1.14
CA VAL A 25 -8.05 10.40 0.58
C VAL A 25 -7.73 10.99 -0.79
N ALA A 26 -8.74 11.15 -1.65
CA ALA A 26 -8.56 11.74 -2.98
C ALA A 26 -8.08 13.19 -2.90
N ASP A 27 -8.64 13.97 -1.97
CA ASP A 27 -8.22 15.36 -1.76
C ASP A 27 -6.76 15.42 -1.31
N TYR A 28 -6.37 14.55 -0.37
CA TYR A 28 -4.97 14.46 0.07
C TYR A 28 -4.05 14.10 -1.09
N ALA A 29 -4.39 13.06 -1.84
CA ALA A 29 -3.56 12.58 -2.94
C ALA A 29 -3.39 13.64 -4.03
N GLY A 30 -4.43 14.43 -4.29
CA GLY A 30 -4.40 15.47 -5.31
C GLY A 30 -3.63 16.72 -4.90
N SER A 31 -3.44 16.96 -3.61
CA SER A 31 -2.82 18.18 -3.10
C SER A 31 -1.47 17.97 -2.42
N SER A 32 -1.11 16.72 -2.10
CA SER A 32 0.11 16.43 -1.36
C SER A 32 1.33 16.39 -2.28
N ALA A 33 2.45 16.92 -1.79
CA ALA A 33 3.76 16.81 -2.43
C ALA A 33 4.62 15.74 -1.76
N ASP A 34 4.05 14.93 -0.86
CA ASP A 34 4.76 13.89 -0.16
C ASP A 34 5.22 12.78 -1.11
N LEU A 35 6.42 12.24 -0.86
CA LEU A 35 6.84 11.02 -1.53
C LEU A 35 6.03 9.86 -0.96
N MET A 36 5.45 9.07 -1.84
CA MET A 36 4.70 7.89 -1.45
C MET A 36 5.62 6.67 -1.45
N VAL A 37 5.64 5.93 -0.35
CA VAL A 37 6.38 4.65 -0.26
C VAL A 37 5.36 3.54 -0.12
N THR A 38 5.49 2.48 -0.91
CA THR A 38 4.61 1.31 -0.81
C THR A 38 5.34 0.07 -1.31
N THR A 39 4.66 -1.08 -1.30
CA THR A 39 5.22 -2.35 -1.73
C THR A 39 4.30 -3.02 -2.75
N ARG A 40 4.84 -3.97 -3.52
CA ARG A 40 4.00 -4.75 -4.43
C ARG A 40 3.04 -5.69 -3.69
N TRP A 41 3.35 -6.09 -2.46
CA TRP A 41 2.38 -6.82 -1.63
C TRP A 41 1.13 -6.00 -1.38
N VAL A 42 1.30 -4.70 -1.07
CA VAL A 42 0.17 -3.78 -0.91
C VAL A 42 -0.61 -3.64 -2.21
N LEU A 43 0.09 -3.49 -3.33
CA LEU A 43 -0.57 -3.34 -4.64
C LEU A 43 -1.35 -4.61 -5.00
N ALA A 44 -0.78 -5.79 -4.74
CA ALA A 44 -1.47 -7.06 -4.99
C ALA A 44 -2.72 -7.21 -4.12
N GLU A 45 -2.62 -6.87 -2.85
CA GLU A 45 -3.77 -6.93 -1.94
C GLU A 45 -4.85 -5.94 -2.37
N THR A 46 -4.47 -4.76 -2.84
CA THR A 46 -5.40 -3.77 -3.37
C THR A 46 -6.14 -4.33 -4.58
N ALA A 47 -5.42 -4.92 -5.54
CA ALA A 47 -6.03 -5.54 -6.71
C ALA A 47 -6.99 -6.66 -6.32
N ASN A 48 -6.62 -7.48 -5.33
CA ASN A 48 -7.47 -8.55 -4.84
C ASN A 48 -8.76 -8.01 -4.23
N GLY A 49 -8.68 -6.90 -3.49
CA GLY A 49 -9.85 -6.27 -2.88
C GLY A 49 -10.82 -5.68 -3.90
N LEU A 50 -10.35 -5.36 -5.10
CA LEU A 50 -11.15 -4.77 -6.17
C LEU A 50 -11.31 -5.72 -7.36
N ALA A 51 -11.03 -7.01 -7.18
CA ALA A 51 -11.00 -7.98 -8.28
C ALA A 51 -12.37 -8.18 -8.94
N ALA A 52 -13.44 -8.06 -8.18
CA ALA A 52 -14.80 -8.19 -8.68
C ALA A 52 -15.37 -6.87 -9.21
N SER A 53 -14.60 -5.79 -9.14
CA SER A 53 -15.05 -4.46 -9.54
C SER A 53 -15.22 -4.38 -11.05
N GLN A 54 -16.27 -3.69 -11.48
CA GLN A 54 -16.45 -3.34 -12.89
C GLN A 54 -15.40 -2.34 -13.38
N HIS A 55 -14.63 -1.73 -12.44
CA HIS A 55 -13.54 -0.82 -12.76
C HIS A 55 -12.17 -1.50 -12.77
N ARG A 56 -12.16 -2.81 -12.90
CA ARG A 56 -10.95 -3.64 -12.82
C ARG A 56 -9.84 -3.18 -13.78
N ALA A 57 -10.20 -2.82 -15.01
CA ALA A 57 -9.22 -2.36 -15.99
C ALA A 57 -8.57 -1.04 -15.56
N ALA A 58 -9.36 -0.11 -15.04
CA ALA A 58 -8.86 1.17 -14.55
C ALA A 58 -7.95 0.98 -13.32
N VAL A 59 -8.30 0.05 -12.45
CA VAL A 59 -7.48 -0.27 -11.28
C VAL A 59 -6.13 -0.84 -11.73
N ALA A 60 -6.13 -1.77 -12.69
CA ALA A 60 -4.89 -2.34 -13.20
C ALA A 60 -4.00 -1.27 -13.83
N GLU A 61 -4.57 -0.37 -14.60
CA GLU A 61 -3.82 0.74 -15.21
C GLU A 61 -3.20 1.65 -14.16
N PHE A 62 -3.97 1.97 -13.10
CA PHE A 62 -3.47 2.80 -12.01
C PHE A 62 -2.27 2.13 -11.32
N LEU A 63 -2.39 0.83 -10.98
CA LEU A 63 -1.33 0.11 -10.29
C LEU A 63 -0.07 -0.01 -11.15
N GLN A 64 -0.24 -0.20 -12.46
CA GLN A 64 0.89 -0.23 -13.39
C GLN A 64 1.60 1.12 -13.45
N SER A 65 0.87 2.22 -13.37
CA SER A 65 1.44 3.56 -13.40
C SER A 65 2.35 3.85 -12.20
N MET A 66 2.14 3.15 -11.08
CA MET A 66 2.95 3.31 -9.87
C MET A 66 4.41 2.96 -10.11
N GLU A 67 4.71 2.07 -11.05
CA GLU A 67 6.08 1.64 -11.31
C GLU A 67 6.94 2.71 -11.98
N ASN A 68 6.30 3.68 -12.63
CA ASN A 68 7.00 4.73 -13.39
C ASN A 68 6.78 6.12 -12.79
N ASP A 69 6.08 6.22 -11.67
CA ASP A 69 5.79 7.51 -11.05
C ASP A 69 7.00 7.97 -10.24
N PRO A 70 7.59 9.15 -10.58
CA PRO A 70 8.77 9.64 -9.85
C PRO A 70 8.47 10.01 -8.39
N ASN A 71 7.19 10.17 -8.02
CA ASN A 71 6.78 10.49 -6.66
C ASN A 71 6.46 9.25 -5.84
N VAL A 72 6.72 8.06 -6.39
CA VAL A 72 6.46 6.79 -5.72
C VAL A 72 7.77 6.01 -5.59
N LYS A 73 8.11 5.62 -4.36
CA LYS A 73 9.16 4.67 -4.10
C LYS A 73 8.51 3.32 -3.87
N LEU A 74 8.62 2.45 -4.87
CA LEU A 74 8.04 1.11 -4.82
C LEU A 74 9.11 0.14 -4.33
N ILE A 75 8.92 -0.39 -3.13
CA ILE A 75 9.85 -1.36 -2.54
C ILE A 75 9.63 -2.71 -3.23
N ASN A 76 10.70 -3.23 -3.82
CA ASN A 76 10.67 -4.51 -4.48
C ASN A 76 10.54 -5.64 -3.46
N GLU A 77 9.80 -6.68 -3.83
CA GLU A 77 9.74 -7.88 -3.04
C GLU A 77 11.11 -8.55 -2.98
N SER A 78 11.42 -9.13 -1.81
CA SER A 78 12.65 -9.88 -1.59
C SER A 78 12.39 -10.97 -0.58
N ASP A 79 13.20 -12.02 -0.62
CA ASP A 79 13.10 -13.10 0.35
C ASP A 79 13.33 -12.60 1.78
N ALA A 80 14.32 -11.72 1.94
CA ALA A 80 14.63 -11.16 3.25
C ALA A 80 13.47 -10.38 3.84
N LEU A 81 12.83 -9.56 3.04
CA LEU A 81 11.69 -8.76 3.49
C LEU A 81 10.49 -9.65 3.82
N TYR A 82 10.22 -10.64 2.99
CA TYR A 82 9.16 -11.62 3.24
C TYR A 82 9.37 -12.34 4.57
N ARG A 83 10.60 -12.84 4.80
CA ARG A 83 10.93 -13.59 6.03
C ARG A 83 10.82 -12.73 7.27
N ARG A 84 11.25 -11.48 7.21
CA ARG A 84 11.12 -10.54 8.33
C ARG A 84 9.65 -10.25 8.64
N GLY A 85 8.83 -10.08 7.61
CA GLY A 85 7.39 -9.94 7.78
C GLY A 85 6.77 -11.16 8.42
N LEU A 86 7.18 -12.34 7.97
CA LEU A 86 6.68 -13.62 8.52
C LEU A 86 7.07 -13.79 9.99
N GLU A 87 8.29 -13.40 10.35
CA GLU A 87 8.73 -13.43 11.76
C GLU A 87 7.84 -12.54 12.63
N LEU A 88 7.53 -11.35 12.17
CA LEU A 88 6.65 -10.45 12.90
C LEU A 88 5.24 -11.03 13.01
N PHE A 89 4.74 -11.60 11.92
CA PHE A 89 3.43 -12.24 11.88
C PHE A 89 3.35 -13.37 12.90
N ALA A 90 4.34 -14.24 12.94
CA ALA A 90 4.40 -15.37 13.86
C ALA A 90 4.59 -14.91 15.32
N GLY A 91 5.32 -13.82 15.54
CA GLY A 91 5.67 -13.35 16.87
C GLY A 91 4.58 -12.51 17.55
N ARG A 92 3.53 -12.13 16.84
CA ARG A 92 2.47 -11.27 17.37
C ARG A 92 1.12 -11.93 17.20
N SER A 93 0.96 -13.10 17.81
CA SER A 93 -0.31 -13.83 17.79
C SER A 93 -1.45 -13.09 18.51
N ASP A 94 -1.11 -12.06 19.29
CA ASP A 94 -2.08 -11.18 19.97
C ASP A 94 -2.70 -10.15 19.03
N LYS A 95 -2.23 -10.07 17.79
CA LYS A 95 -2.71 -9.10 16.79
C LYS A 95 -3.38 -9.82 15.61
N GLU A 96 -4.28 -9.11 14.96
CA GLU A 96 -4.95 -9.61 13.76
C GLU A 96 -4.34 -9.01 12.48
N TRP A 97 -3.08 -8.63 12.54
CA TRP A 97 -2.37 -8.09 11.40
C TRP A 97 -2.20 -9.15 10.31
N SER A 98 -2.49 -8.81 9.07
CA SER A 98 -2.21 -9.69 7.94
C SER A 98 -0.70 -9.78 7.71
N LEU A 99 -0.27 -10.75 6.92
CA LEU A 99 1.15 -10.84 6.54
C LEU A 99 1.57 -9.58 5.75
N THR A 100 0.70 -9.07 4.90
CA THR A 100 0.96 -7.81 4.18
C THR A 100 1.15 -6.65 5.16
N ASP A 101 0.33 -6.57 6.21
CA ASP A 101 0.50 -5.55 7.25
C ASP A 101 1.87 -5.66 7.91
N CYS A 102 2.28 -6.87 8.26
CA CYS A 102 3.56 -7.11 8.91
C CYS A 102 4.75 -6.72 8.02
N ILE A 103 4.68 -7.05 6.74
CA ILE A 103 5.69 -6.62 5.77
C ILE A 103 5.72 -5.09 5.68
N SER A 104 4.56 -4.46 5.66
CA SER A 104 4.46 -2.99 5.62
C SER A 104 5.11 -2.35 6.85
N PHE A 105 4.88 -2.92 8.04
CA PHE A 105 5.50 -2.42 9.27
C PHE A 105 7.03 -2.54 9.22
N VAL A 106 7.56 -3.63 8.69
CA VAL A 106 9.00 -3.80 8.50
C VAL A 106 9.56 -2.70 7.58
N VAL A 107 8.89 -2.46 6.46
CA VAL A 107 9.30 -1.41 5.50
C VAL A 107 9.24 -0.03 6.16
N MET A 108 8.16 0.26 6.89
CA MET A 108 8.02 1.54 7.57
C MET A 108 9.18 1.78 8.55
N LYS A 109 9.58 0.74 9.28
CA LYS A 109 10.70 0.82 10.19
C LYS A 109 12.01 1.07 9.45
N ASP A 110 12.27 0.32 8.39
CA ASP A 110 13.50 0.45 7.61
C ASP A 110 13.62 1.82 6.95
N GLU A 111 12.49 2.37 6.48
CA GLU A 111 12.44 3.68 5.83
C GLU A 111 12.20 4.82 6.81
N GLU A 112 12.15 4.53 8.10
CA GLU A 112 11.91 5.50 9.18
C GLU A 112 10.62 6.29 8.98
N LEU A 113 9.56 5.60 8.56
CA LEU A 113 8.23 6.19 8.32
C LEU A 113 7.28 5.94 9.48
N ARG A 114 6.23 6.71 9.48
CA ARG A 114 5.17 6.59 10.49
C ARG A 114 3.85 6.16 9.87
#